data_b4e40f8a7a27c18f1e57c7d928d8a249
#
_entry.id   b4e40f8a7a27c18f1e57c7d928d8a249
#
_cell.length_a   1.000
_cell.length_b   1.000
_cell.length_c   1.000
_cell.angle_alpha   90.00
_cell.angle_beta   90.00
_cell.angle_gamma   90.00
#
_symmetry.space_group_name_H-M   'P 1'
#
loop_
_entity.id
_entity.type
_entity.pdbx_description
1 polymer ?
#
loop_
_entity_poly.entity_id
_entity_poly.type
_entity_poly.pdbx_seq_one_letter_code
_entity_poly.pdbx_strand_id
1 'polypeptide(L)'
;MLKKILFTILCFCSLTLTAQQPDSLSIKNGIDNPSILSTHHFGIFSSRLNTNFKYAPPQKTTFAFNYTSGNNFQPFVEAYYPKNHEIRKQLSQVKWHNRRFNFIDQETTPADYLNIVIDAVIKEFRATVNIPINKQHELGITLRSYLITKGKYPFSIFTSDEGIEWFHSNAVGGEDPFGRRYYGLNQVNFRYFDRNGNTLQLNNNDFFIGGLEFNHYYYPKLSLNTTQNIYLNFGTHLGLNTSKYNSSIDVGISANAIKKLTLKNNHELNLAVGANLLRKNIINFKEVIDLGNNPYLASLEGEIEITKYTKKGNYNAFGINYHIQSRYNKKAEGEYYRLIGKWQEINGGWQNGVYTLYEPLSSWNIIYTYGTPKYLLTLFIKEDLEVNNAPDFQTGVSLKIPISK
;
A
#
# COMPACT_ATOMS: atom_id res chain seq x y z
N MET A 1 -16.33 -5.67 18.73
CA MET A 1 -16.11 -6.50 17.53
C MET A 1 -14.70 -7.07 17.51
N LEU A 2 -13.66 -6.29 17.68
CA LEU A 2 -12.24 -6.70 17.67
C LEU A 2 -11.90 -7.86 18.63
N LYS A 3 -12.44 -7.86 19.86
CA LYS A 3 -12.21 -8.94 20.84
C LYS A 3 -12.77 -10.31 20.40
N LYS A 4 -13.86 -10.32 19.64
CA LYS A 4 -14.45 -11.57 19.13
C LYS A 4 -13.63 -12.13 17.96
N ILE A 5 -13.08 -11.27 17.10
CA ILE A 5 -12.21 -11.65 15.98
C ILE A 5 -10.88 -12.21 16.50
N LEU A 6 -10.29 -11.55 17.49
CA LEU A 6 -9.04 -12.03 18.13
C LEU A 6 -9.21 -13.40 18.80
N PHE A 7 -10.37 -13.63 19.45
CA PHE A 7 -10.67 -14.92 20.07
C PHE A 7 -10.91 -16.02 19.05
N THR A 8 -11.55 -15.71 17.92
CA THR A 8 -11.75 -16.66 16.81
C THR A 8 -10.42 -17.06 16.17
N ILE A 9 -9.50 -16.12 15.98
CA ILE A 9 -8.14 -16.39 15.46
C ILE A 9 -7.35 -17.26 16.44
N LEU A 10 -7.44 -17.01 17.75
CA LEU A 10 -6.78 -17.85 18.77
C LEU A 10 -7.34 -19.28 18.81
N CYS A 11 -8.66 -19.46 18.64
CA CYS A 11 -9.28 -20.78 18.61
C CYS A 11 -8.87 -21.59 17.36
N PHE A 12 -8.61 -20.93 16.23
CA PHE A 12 -8.08 -21.62 15.04
C PHE A 12 -6.63 -22.10 15.23
N CYS A 13 -5.86 -21.49 16.10
CA CYS A 13 -4.49 -21.91 16.40
C CYS A 13 -4.40 -23.21 17.21
N SER A 14 -5.49 -23.67 17.82
CA SER A 14 -5.51 -24.87 18.66
C SER A 14 -5.91 -26.17 17.94
N LEU A 15 -6.24 -26.10 16.66
CA LEU A 15 -6.56 -27.30 15.87
C LEU A 15 -5.27 -28.10 15.56
N THR A 16 -4.99 -29.13 16.37
CA THR A 16 -3.95 -30.12 16.06
C THR A 16 -4.49 -31.11 15.01
N LEU A 17 -4.31 -30.74 13.75
CA LEU A 17 -4.58 -31.65 12.65
C LEU A 17 -3.31 -32.47 12.37
N THR A 18 -3.35 -33.75 12.65
CA THR A 18 -2.32 -34.72 12.21
C THR A 18 -2.48 -34.94 10.71
N ALA A 19 -1.55 -34.41 9.95
CA ALA A 19 -1.56 -34.52 8.49
C ALA A 19 -0.39 -35.38 8.01
N GLN A 20 -0.66 -36.26 7.02
CA GLN A 20 0.39 -36.99 6.29
C GLN A 20 1.17 -36.01 5.40
N GLN A 21 2.51 -36.09 5.46
CA GLN A 21 3.36 -35.33 4.53
C GLN A 21 3.14 -35.81 3.08
N PRO A 22 2.93 -34.90 2.13
CA PRO A 22 2.94 -35.27 0.72
C PRO A 22 4.39 -35.52 0.27
N ASP A 23 4.60 -36.62 -0.46
CA ASP A 23 5.90 -37.04 -1.02
C ASP A 23 6.44 -36.13 -2.15
N SER A 24 5.88 -34.99 -2.41
CA SER A 24 6.33 -34.08 -3.47
C SER A 24 7.15 -32.94 -2.91
N LEU A 25 8.32 -32.71 -3.47
CA LEU A 25 9.16 -31.52 -3.24
C LEU A 25 8.33 -30.25 -3.53
N SER A 26 7.76 -29.68 -2.48
CA SER A 26 7.05 -28.42 -2.58
C SER A 26 8.03 -27.29 -2.87
N ILE A 27 7.85 -26.60 -3.99
CA ILE A 27 8.64 -25.44 -4.39
C ILE A 27 8.24 -24.22 -3.58
N LYS A 28 7.10 -24.29 -2.95
CA LYS A 28 6.51 -23.18 -2.21
C LYS A 28 7.30 -22.89 -0.93
N ASN A 29 7.69 -21.63 -0.77
CA ASN A 29 8.45 -21.14 0.37
C ASN A 29 7.65 -20.11 1.17
N GLY A 30 6.56 -20.53 1.77
CA GLY A 30 5.66 -19.64 2.49
C GLY A 30 4.59 -19.01 1.58
N ILE A 31 4.11 -17.84 1.93
CA ILE A 31 3.13 -17.05 1.18
C ILE A 31 3.87 -16.04 0.30
N ASP A 32 3.48 -15.92 -0.96
CA ASP A 32 3.97 -14.88 -1.85
C ASP A 32 3.05 -13.64 -1.75
N ASN A 33 3.39 -12.78 -0.80
CA ASN A 33 2.68 -11.54 -0.58
C ASN A 33 3.15 -10.48 -1.59
N PRO A 34 2.26 -9.98 -2.48
CA PRO A 34 2.63 -9.00 -3.47
C PRO A 34 2.86 -7.63 -2.83
N SER A 35 3.67 -6.81 -3.48
CA SER A 35 3.82 -5.42 -3.09
C SER A 35 2.62 -4.61 -3.56
N ILE A 36 1.85 -4.09 -2.62
CA ILE A 36 0.72 -3.17 -2.86
C ILE A 36 1.21 -1.72 -2.84
N LEU A 37 0.46 -0.80 -3.45
CA LEU A 37 0.71 0.64 -3.26
C LEU A 37 0.50 1.03 -1.80
N SER A 38 1.13 2.14 -1.40
CA SER A 38 0.84 2.77 -0.12
C SER A 38 -0.66 3.08 0.00
N THR A 39 -1.16 3.03 1.23
CA THR A 39 -2.52 3.45 1.57
C THR A 39 -2.69 4.97 1.63
N HIS A 40 -1.67 5.72 1.27
CA HIS A 40 -1.66 7.18 1.23
C HIS A 40 -1.03 7.67 -0.06
N HIS A 41 -1.63 8.67 -0.72
CA HIS A 41 -1.15 9.20 -2.00
C HIS A 41 0.29 9.72 -1.95
N PHE A 42 0.76 10.27 -0.82
CA PHE A 42 2.16 10.67 -0.65
C PHE A 42 3.11 9.52 -0.32
N GLY A 43 2.59 8.32 -0.07
CA GLY A 43 3.40 7.13 0.17
C GLY A 43 4.29 6.74 -1.00
N ILE A 44 4.00 7.23 -2.20
CA ILE A 44 4.86 7.04 -3.38
C ILE A 44 6.22 7.73 -3.26
N PHE A 45 6.35 8.70 -2.36
CA PHE A 45 7.59 9.43 -2.14
C PHE A 45 8.47 8.85 -1.02
N SER A 46 8.02 7.82 -0.31
CA SER A 46 8.75 7.17 0.77
C SER A 46 8.96 5.69 0.47
N SER A 47 9.96 5.08 1.10
CA SER A 47 10.12 3.64 1.05
C SER A 47 9.00 2.94 1.83
N ARG A 48 8.84 1.66 1.59
CA ARG A 48 7.82 0.85 2.23
C ARG A 48 8.39 -0.48 2.68
N LEU A 49 8.11 -0.84 3.91
CA LEU A 49 8.47 -2.12 4.46
C LEU A 49 7.31 -3.10 4.27
N ASN A 50 7.55 -4.14 3.47
CA ASN A 50 6.59 -5.20 3.26
C ASN A 50 6.84 -6.35 4.23
N THR A 51 5.79 -7.04 4.65
CA THR A 51 5.89 -8.29 5.39
C THR A 51 6.52 -9.38 4.53
N ASN A 52 7.26 -10.28 5.18
CA ASN A 52 7.91 -11.39 4.51
C ASN A 52 7.45 -12.73 5.11
N PHE A 53 6.43 -13.32 4.50
CA PHE A 53 5.82 -14.56 4.98
C PHE A 53 6.49 -15.81 4.39
N LYS A 54 7.83 -15.88 4.46
CA LYS A 54 8.61 -17.04 4.00
C LYS A 54 9.06 -17.92 5.16
N TYR A 55 9.21 -19.22 4.88
CA TYR A 55 9.74 -20.20 5.83
C TYR A 55 11.26 -20.12 5.98
N ALA A 56 11.97 -19.80 4.90
CA ALA A 56 13.41 -19.79 4.78
C ALA A 56 13.87 -18.87 3.67
N PRO A 57 15.17 -18.54 3.57
CA PRO A 57 15.72 -17.86 2.40
C PRO A 57 15.43 -18.67 1.13
N PRO A 58 15.32 -18.02 -0.05
CA PRO A 58 15.16 -18.71 -1.30
C PRO A 58 16.36 -19.63 -1.57
N GLN A 59 16.14 -20.77 -2.23
CA GLN A 59 17.23 -21.69 -2.55
C GLN A 59 18.19 -21.15 -3.63
N LYS A 60 17.70 -20.24 -4.47
CA LYS A 60 18.44 -19.58 -5.55
C LYS A 60 18.12 -18.10 -5.54
N THR A 61 19.00 -17.31 -6.12
CA THR A 61 18.68 -15.91 -6.42
C THR A 61 17.41 -15.86 -7.28
N THR A 62 16.49 -14.97 -6.91
CA THR A 62 15.25 -14.78 -7.66
C THR A 62 15.12 -13.33 -8.11
N PHE A 63 14.50 -13.14 -9.27
CA PHE A 63 14.06 -11.85 -9.74
C PHE A 63 12.54 -11.79 -9.70
N ALA A 64 11.99 -10.72 -9.17
CA ALA A 64 10.55 -10.47 -9.19
C ALA A 64 10.27 -9.11 -9.84
N PHE A 65 9.29 -9.07 -10.71
CA PHE A 65 8.75 -7.84 -11.26
C PHE A 65 7.29 -7.71 -10.82
N ASN A 66 6.98 -6.61 -10.14
CA ASN A 66 5.63 -6.31 -9.69
C ASN A 66 5.13 -5.07 -10.42
N TYR A 67 3.92 -5.15 -10.91
CA TYR A 67 3.15 -4.05 -11.44
C TYR A 67 1.89 -3.88 -10.60
N THR A 68 1.64 -2.67 -10.14
CA THR A 68 0.44 -2.31 -9.38
C THR A 68 -0.20 -1.08 -9.99
N SER A 69 -1.51 -1.07 -10.09
CA SER A 69 -2.31 0.08 -10.50
C SER A 69 -3.30 0.42 -9.40
N GLY A 70 -3.34 1.67 -8.96
CA GLY A 70 -4.26 2.15 -7.93
C GLY A 70 -4.90 3.47 -8.34
N ASN A 71 -6.22 3.56 -8.16
CA ASN A 71 -6.96 4.78 -8.40
C ASN A 71 -6.96 5.65 -7.15
N ASN A 72 -6.51 6.88 -7.29
CA ASN A 72 -6.64 7.90 -6.25
C ASN A 72 -7.67 8.91 -6.69
N PHE A 73 -8.68 9.09 -5.87
CA PHE A 73 -9.70 10.08 -6.12
C PHE A 73 -10.02 10.85 -4.85
N GLN A 74 -9.26 11.89 -4.62
CA GLN A 74 -9.55 12.94 -3.64
C GLN A 74 -9.57 14.27 -4.35
N PRO A 75 -10.63 14.57 -5.09
CA PRO A 75 -10.73 15.76 -5.90
C PRO A 75 -10.80 17.03 -5.05
N PHE A 76 -11.04 16.84 -3.77
CA PHE A 76 -11.18 17.90 -2.81
C PHE A 76 -10.79 17.40 -1.42
N VAL A 77 -9.65 17.82 -0.96
CA VAL A 77 -9.24 17.71 0.43
C VAL A 77 -8.95 19.11 0.89
N GLU A 78 -9.83 19.69 1.57
CA GLU A 78 -9.80 21.00 2.23
C GLU A 78 -8.75 22.03 1.85
N ALA A 79 -9.22 23.21 1.71
CA ALA A 79 -8.41 24.40 1.63
C ALA A 79 -8.47 25.14 2.95
N TYR A 80 -7.34 25.30 3.56
CA TYR A 80 -7.14 26.39 4.48
C TYR A 80 -6.48 27.54 3.71
N TYR A 81 -6.76 28.75 4.13
CA TYR A 81 -6.22 29.92 3.45
C TYR A 81 -4.86 30.25 4.00
N PRO A 82 -3.82 30.15 3.19
CA PRO A 82 -2.55 30.72 3.57
C PRO A 82 -2.71 32.23 3.71
N LYS A 83 -2.01 32.83 4.66
CA LYS A 83 -1.91 34.29 4.76
C LYS A 83 -1.24 34.94 3.55
N ASN A 84 -0.44 34.14 2.83
CA ASN A 84 0.26 34.56 1.64
C ASN A 84 -0.70 34.79 0.47
N HIS A 85 -0.80 36.01 -0.02
CA HIS A 85 -1.72 36.42 -1.07
C HIS A 85 -1.48 35.69 -2.42
N GLU A 86 -0.24 35.47 -2.79
CA GLU A 86 0.10 34.78 -4.03
C GLU A 86 -0.31 33.30 -4.03
N ILE A 87 -0.14 32.65 -2.89
CA ILE A 87 -0.61 31.27 -2.71
C ILE A 87 -2.14 31.22 -2.77
N ARG A 88 -2.85 32.16 -2.16
CA ARG A 88 -4.31 32.27 -2.26
C ARG A 88 -4.75 32.41 -3.71
N LYS A 89 -4.09 33.23 -4.48
CA LYS A 89 -4.38 33.43 -5.90
C LYS A 89 -4.18 32.13 -6.70
N GLN A 90 -3.11 31.38 -6.43
CA GLN A 90 -2.89 30.09 -7.05
C GLN A 90 -3.96 29.08 -6.67
N LEU A 91 -4.35 29.03 -5.40
CA LEU A 91 -5.40 28.16 -4.88
C LEU A 91 -6.75 28.47 -5.50
N SER A 92 -7.09 29.73 -5.76
CA SER A 92 -8.35 30.11 -6.39
C SER A 92 -8.52 29.59 -7.81
N GLN A 93 -7.44 29.15 -8.44
CA GLN A 93 -7.45 28.57 -9.77
C GLN A 93 -7.59 27.02 -9.78
N VAL A 94 -7.51 26.41 -8.60
CA VAL A 94 -7.72 24.96 -8.48
C VAL A 94 -9.21 24.67 -8.67
N LYS A 95 -9.51 23.64 -9.47
CA LYS A 95 -10.89 23.22 -9.71
C LYS A 95 -11.39 22.47 -8.48
N TRP A 96 -12.34 23.08 -7.76
CA TRP A 96 -12.93 22.55 -6.54
C TRP A 96 -14.30 21.93 -6.83
N HIS A 97 -14.71 21.00 -5.98
CA HIS A 97 -16.03 20.40 -6.00
C HIS A 97 -17.15 21.45 -5.96
N ASN A 98 -17.01 22.38 -5.09
CA ASN A 98 -18.00 23.42 -4.95
C ASN A 98 -17.39 24.77 -5.33
N ARG A 99 -17.64 25.24 -6.54
CA ARG A 99 -17.18 26.56 -7.04
C ARG A 99 -17.70 27.75 -6.25
N ARG A 100 -18.55 27.54 -5.23
CA ARG A 100 -19.05 28.59 -4.36
C ARG A 100 -17.98 29.15 -3.41
N PHE A 101 -16.81 28.53 -3.34
CA PHE A 101 -15.76 28.99 -2.49
C PHE A 101 -14.96 30.07 -3.18
N ASN A 102 -15.18 31.30 -2.76
CA ASN A 102 -14.29 32.38 -3.08
C ASN A 102 -13.20 32.44 -2.03
N PHE A 103 -12.04 31.91 -2.35
CA PHE A 103 -10.91 31.86 -1.44
C PHE A 103 -10.35 33.25 -1.11
N ILE A 104 -10.70 34.27 -1.85
CA ILE A 104 -10.22 35.63 -1.67
C ILE A 104 -10.91 36.30 -0.47
N ASP A 105 -12.15 35.96 -0.18
CA ASP A 105 -12.99 36.67 0.81
C ASP A 105 -12.74 36.27 2.26
N GLN A 106 -11.84 35.35 2.54
CA GLN A 106 -11.59 34.90 3.91
C GLN A 106 -10.26 35.39 4.48
N GLU A 107 -10.08 36.69 4.53
CA GLU A 107 -8.91 37.32 5.10
C GLU A 107 -8.71 37.02 6.59
N THR A 108 -9.77 36.61 7.27
CA THR A 108 -9.78 36.43 8.73
C THR A 108 -9.53 35.00 9.20
N THR A 109 -9.38 34.03 8.31
CA THR A 109 -9.11 32.65 8.72
C THR A 109 -7.66 32.50 9.12
N PRO A 110 -7.35 32.14 10.38
CA PRO A 110 -6.01 32.22 10.93
C PRO A 110 -5.10 31.03 10.56
N ALA A 111 -5.43 30.23 9.56
CA ALA A 111 -4.68 29.02 9.26
C ALA A 111 -3.57 29.27 8.26
N ASP A 112 -2.38 28.87 8.59
CA ASP A 112 -1.30 28.59 7.63
C ASP A 112 -1.63 27.30 6.93
N TYR A 113 -1.81 27.28 5.58
CA TYR A 113 -2.37 26.19 5.04
C TYR A 113 -2.09 25.39 3.94
N LEU A 114 -2.69 24.39 3.70
CA LEU A 114 -2.52 23.17 2.96
C LEU A 114 -3.65 22.93 1.98
N ASN A 115 -3.34 22.72 0.71
CA ASN A 115 -4.31 22.32 -0.28
C ASN A 115 -3.87 21.05 -0.98
N ILE A 116 -4.73 20.05 -1.00
CA ILE A 116 -4.50 18.78 -1.67
C ILE A 116 -5.64 18.55 -2.65
N VAL A 117 -5.29 18.30 -3.90
CA VAL A 117 -6.20 17.78 -4.91
C VAL A 117 -5.52 16.58 -5.54
N ILE A 118 -6.10 15.41 -5.40
CA ILE A 118 -5.54 14.18 -5.92
C ILE A 118 -6.60 13.48 -6.73
N ASP A 119 -6.42 13.46 -8.03
CA ASP A 119 -7.22 12.71 -8.99
C ASP A 119 -6.26 12.16 -10.03
N ALA A 120 -5.91 10.88 -9.92
CA ALA A 120 -5.01 10.21 -10.84
C ALA A 120 -5.00 8.70 -10.60
N VAL A 121 -4.64 7.94 -11.61
CA VAL A 121 -4.27 6.53 -11.47
C VAL A 121 -2.76 6.41 -11.37
N ILE A 122 -2.28 5.89 -10.25
CA ILE A 122 -0.86 5.66 -9.99
C ILE A 122 -0.50 4.25 -10.43
N LYS A 123 0.52 4.14 -11.27
CA LYS A 123 1.15 2.88 -11.66
C LYS A 123 2.47 2.75 -10.92
N GLU A 124 2.65 1.65 -10.19
CA GLU A 124 3.94 1.32 -9.55
C GLU A 124 4.59 0.15 -10.29
N PHE A 125 5.87 0.28 -10.54
CA PHE A 125 6.72 -0.78 -11.05
C PHE A 125 7.83 -1.05 -10.02
N ARG A 126 7.94 -2.30 -9.58
CA ARG A 126 8.99 -2.73 -8.65
C ARG A 126 9.76 -3.90 -9.25
N ALA A 127 11.05 -3.73 -9.36
CA ALA A 127 11.97 -4.79 -9.74
C ALA A 127 12.79 -5.21 -8.52
N THR A 128 12.68 -6.45 -8.09
CA THR A 128 13.30 -6.97 -6.87
C THR A 128 14.22 -8.15 -7.20
N VAL A 129 15.43 -8.10 -6.68
CA VAL A 129 16.34 -9.25 -6.66
C VAL A 129 16.47 -9.74 -5.23
N ASN A 130 16.17 -11.01 -4.97
CA ASN A 130 16.38 -11.64 -3.66
C ASN A 130 17.53 -12.62 -3.76
N ILE A 131 18.51 -12.42 -2.90
CA ILE A 131 19.79 -13.16 -2.89
C ILE A 131 19.88 -13.94 -1.60
N PRO A 132 19.93 -15.29 -1.62
CA PRO A 132 20.28 -16.06 -0.44
C PRO A 132 21.76 -15.84 -0.09
N ILE A 133 22.05 -15.27 1.07
CA ILE A 133 23.42 -15.12 1.56
C ILE A 133 23.91 -16.46 2.11
N ASN A 134 23.05 -17.11 2.89
CA ASN A 134 23.27 -18.45 3.43
C ASN A 134 21.90 -19.10 3.82
N LYS A 135 21.93 -20.20 4.56
CA LYS A 135 20.70 -20.94 4.94
C LYS A 135 19.78 -20.20 5.92
N GLN A 136 20.20 -19.04 6.44
CA GLN A 136 19.44 -18.27 7.44
C GLN A 136 19.31 -16.79 7.06
N HIS A 137 19.97 -16.31 6.02
CA HIS A 137 20.02 -14.90 5.67
C HIS A 137 19.71 -14.67 4.19
N GLU A 138 18.89 -13.70 3.93
CA GLU A 138 18.46 -13.24 2.60
C GLU A 138 18.68 -11.74 2.49
N LEU A 139 19.12 -11.26 1.33
CA LEU A 139 19.18 -9.86 0.95
C LEU A 139 18.23 -9.61 -0.22
N GLY A 140 17.29 -8.70 -0.06
CA GLY A 140 16.43 -8.19 -1.11
C GLY A 140 16.87 -6.79 -1.55
N ILE A 141 16.95 -6.55 -2.85
CA ILE A 141 17.23 -5.23 -3.43
C ILE A 141 16.07 -4.89 -4.37
N THR A 142 15.39 -3.77 -4.13
CA THR A 142 14.22 -3.36 -4.91
C THR A 142 14.41 -1.97 -5.49
N LEU A 143 14.20 -1.83 -6.79
CA LEU A 143 14.01 -0.56 -7.48
C LEU A 143 12.52 -0.24 -7.55
N ARG A 144 12.13 0.98 -7.15
CA ARG A 144 10.76 1.49 -7.24
C ARG A 144 10.66 2.59 -8.29
N SER A 145 9.63 2.54 -9.11
CA SER A 145 9.30 3.63 -10.04
C SER A 145 7.79 3.78 -10.18
N TYR A 146 7.38 4.97 -10.56
CA TYR A 146 5.97 5.36 -10.64
C TYR A 146 5.68 6.06 -11.95
N LEU A 147 4.46 5.84 -12.45
CA LEU A 147 3.90 6.53 -13.60
C LEU A 147 2.51 7.04 -13.23
N ILE A 148 2.28 8.33 -13.42
CA ILE A 148 0.99 8.99 -13.19
C ILE A 148 0.20 9.01 -14.48
N THR A 149 -1.03 8.53 -14.46
CA THR A 149 -1.86 8.41 -15.66
C THR A 149 -3.30 8.82 -15.41
N LYS A 150 -4.02 9.03 -16.53
CA LYS A 150 -5.48 9.21 -16.55
C LYS A 150 -6.27 7.91 -16.33
N GLY A 151 -5.60 6.79 -16.06
CA GLY A 151 -6.23 5.51 -15.86
C GLY A 151 -6.49 4.67 -17.10
N LYS A 152 -6.38 5.22 -18.31
CA LYS A 152 -6.71 4.50 -19.54
C LYS A 152 -5.55 3.65 -20.06
N TYR A 153 -4.33 4.10 -19.93
CA TYR A 153 -3.10 3.45 -20.39
C TYR A 153 -1.94 3.69 -19.43
N PRO A 154 -0.93 2.80 -19.36
CA PRO A 154 -0.95 1.40 -19.74
C PRO A 154 -1.67 0.53 -18.68
N PHE A 155 -2.37 -0.51 -19.14
CA PHE A 155 -2.88 -1.62 -18.30
C PHE A 155 -3.71 -1.24 -17.06
N SER A 156 -4.65 -0.31 -17.19
CA SER A 156 -5.55 0.06 -16.07
C SER A 156 -6.74 -0.90 -15.97
N ILE A 157 -6.46 -2.18 -15.77
CA ILE A 157 -7.52 -3.16 -15.58
C ILE A 157 -8.21 -2.85 -14.24
N PHE A 158 -9.50 -2.52 -14.30
CA PHE A 158 -10.39 -2.21 -13.17
C PHE A 158 -10.06 -0.95 -12.34
N THR A 159 -8.97 -0.24 -12.58
CA THR A 159 -8.56 0.94 -11.80
C THR A 159 -8.77 2.26 -12.53
N SER A 160 -9.36 2.26 -13.73
CA SER A 160 -9.81 3.48 -14.40
C SER A 160 -11.10 4.00 -13.74
N ASP A 161 -11.35 5.30 -13.83
CA ASP A 161 -12.59 5.89 -13.32
C ASP A 161 -13.83 5.23 -13.94
N GLU A 162 -13.80 4.97 -15.26
CA GLU A 162 -14.88 4.27 -15.94
C GLU A 162 -15.12 2.86 -15.39
N GLY A 163 -14.03 2.13 -15.06
CA GLY A 163 -14.11 0.78 -14.49
C GLY A 163 -14.72 0.81 -13.08
N ILE A 164 -14.32 1.76 -12.25
CA ILE A 164 -14.83 1.94 -10.90
C ILE A 164 -16.29 2.39 -10.94
N GLU A 165 -16.64 3.37 -11.76
CA GLU A 165 -18.02 3.83 -11.91
C GLU A 165 -18.94 2.75 -12.49
N TRP A 166 -18.43 1.94 -13.41
CA TRP A 166 -19.17 0.78 -13.90
C TRP A 166 -19.45 -0.23 -12.79
N PHE A 167 -18.46 -0.50 -11.94
CA PHE A 167 -18.63 -1.42 -10.81
C PHE A 167 -19.65 -0.89 -9.80
N HIS A 168 -19.58 0.39 -9.43
CA HIS A 168 -20.56 1.02 -8.56
C HIS A 168 -21.97 0.94 -9.14
N SER A 169 -22.15 1.31 -10.40
CA SER A 169 -23.48 1.35 -11.03
C SER A 169 -24.10 -0.03 -11.24
N ASN A 170 -23.29 -1.09 -11.44
CA ASN A 170 -23.80 -2.39 -11.85
C ASN A 170 -23.68 -3.49 -10.78
N ALA A 171 -22.75 -3.37 -9.85
CA ALA A 171 -22.50 -4.41 -8.84
C ALA A 171 -22.87 -3.98 -7.42
N VAL A 172 -22.59 -2.75 -7.03
CA VAL A 172 -22.82 -2.26 -5.66
C VAL A 172 -24.14 -1.50 -5.54
N GLY A 173 -24.63 -0.92 -6.62
CA GLY A 173 -25.86 -0.15 -6.67
C GLY A 173 -25.65 1.30 -6.20
N GLY A 174 -25.48 2.21 -7.14
CA GLY A 174 -25.34 3.65 -6.89
C GLY A 174 -24.81 4.34 -8.15
N GLU A 175 -25.37 5.49 -8.46
CA GLU A 175 -24.84 6.31 -9.56
C GLU A 175 -23.88 7.34 -8.99
N ASP A 176 -22.62 7.29 -9.42
CA ASP A 176 -21.57 8.28 -9.12
C ASP A 176 -21.49 8.69 -7.63
N PRO A 177 -21.34 7.71 -6.71
CA PRO A 177 -21.44 7.98 -5.27
C PRO A 177 -20.38 8.96 -4.76
N PHE A 178 -19.28 9.13 -5.51
CA PHE A 178 -18.17 10.02 -5.16
C PHE A 178 -18.04 11.24 -6.06
N GLY A 179 -18.98 11.44 -7.00
CA GLY A 179 -18.97 12.59 -7.90
C GLY A 179 -17.85 12.58 -8.95
N ARG A 180 -17.31 11.42 -9.33
CA ARG A 180 -16.25 11.33 -10.36
C ARG A 180 -16.69 11.90 -11.69
N ARG A 181 -17.93 11.63 -12.09
CA ARG A 181 -18.49 12.17 -13.34
C ARG A 181 -18.64 13.69 -13.29
N TYR A 182 -18.98 14.21 -12.11
CA TYR A 182 -19.08 15.65 -11.92
C TYR A 182 -17.73 16.36 -12.09
N TYR A 183 -16.64 15.76 -11.58
CA TYR A 183 -15.28 16.30 -11.73
C TYR A 183 -14.69 16.05 -13.10
N GLY A 184 -15.22 15.08 -13.83
CA GLY A 184 -14.76 14.60 -15.12
C GLY A 184 -13.91 13.33 -14.95
N LEU A 185 -14.31 12.29 -15.67
CA LEU A 185 -13.60 11.01 -15.69
C LEU A 185 -12.22 11.13 -16.33
N ASN A 186 -11.31 10.26 -15.91
CA ASN A 186 -9.96 10.14 -16.50
C ASN A 186 -9.18 11.45 -16.45
N GLN A 187 -9.22 12.14 -15.34
CA GLN A 187 -8.43 13.35 -15.11
C GLN A 187 -7.08 13.00 -14.48
N VAL A 188 -6.14 13.94 -14.58
CA VAL A 188 -4.97 13.99 -13.71
C VAL A 188 -4.90 15.39 -13.11
N ASN A 189 -5.11 15.43 -11.81
CA ASN A 189 -4.97 16.65 -11.03
C ASN A 189 -4.31 16.29 -9.70
N PHE A 190 -3.00 16.10 -9.73
CA PHE A 190 -2.22 15.73 -8.55
C PHE A 190 -1.43 16.97 -8.11
N ARG A 191 -2.00 17.74 -7.18
CA ARG A 191 -1.41 19.01 -6.70
C ARG A 191 -1.52 19.12 -5.19
N TYR A 192 -0.46 19.65 -4.59
CA TYR A 192 -0.37 19.91 -3.17
C TYR A 192 0.47 21.15 -2.90
N PHE A 193 0.01 22.00 -1.98
CA PHE A 193 0.73 23.15 -1.49
C PHE A 193 1.05 22.94 -0.01
N ASP A 194 2.32 23.01 0.34
CA ASP A 194 2.73 22.87 1.73
C ASP A 194 2.59 24.19 2.50
N ARG A 195 2.87 24.15 3.81
CA ARG A 195 2.80 25.31 4.69
C ARG A 195 3.78 26.41 4.37
N ASN A 196 4.86 26.06 3.68
CA ASN A 196 5.93 26.98 3.29
C ASN A 196 5.67 27.60 1.91
N GLY A 197 4.55 27.23 1.26
CA GLY A 197 4.19 27.69 -0.07
C GLY A 197 4.85 26.91 -1.20
N ASN A 198 5.51 25.79 -0.91
CA ASN A 198 6.08 24.97 -1.95
C ASN A 198 4.99 24.13 -2.61
N THR A 199 5.12 23.92 -3.91
CA THR A 199 4.15 23.19 -4.72
C THR A 199 4.69 21.83 -5.14
N LEU A 200 3.90 20.79 -4.86
CA LEU A 200 4.03 19.50 -5.49
C LEU A 200 3.01 19.41 -6.61
N GLN A 201 3.45 19.02 -7.78
CA GLN A 201 2.57 18.79 -8.92
C GLN A 201 3.09 17.63 -9.73
N LEU A 202 2.19 16.68 -10.04
CA LEU A 202 2.39 15.61 -10.98
C LEU A 202 1.36 15.72 -12.11
N ASN A 203 1.81 15.47 -13.32
CA ASN A 203 1.01 15.59 -14.54
C ASN A 203 0.82 14.21 -15.17
N ASN A 204 -0.10 14.15 -16.13
CA ASN A 204 -0.28 12.94 -16.91
C ASN A 204 1.01 12.54 -17.63
N ASN A 205 1.36 11.27 -17.53
CA ASN A 205 2.59 10.66 -18.04
C ASN A 205 3.88 11.05 -17.29
N ASP A 206 3.80 11.72 -16.15
CA ASP A 206 4.96 11.90 -15.30
C ASP A 206 5.46 10.54 -14.80
N PHE A 207 6.69 10.22 -15.19
CA PHE A 207 7.41 9.03 -14.73
C PHE A 207 8.57 9.46 -13.82
N PHE A 208 8.73 8.78 -12.68
CA PHE A 208 9.86 9.02 -11.81
C PHE A 208 10.32 7.77 -11.07
N ILE A 209 11.60 7.75 -10.73
CA ILE A 209 12.19 6.73 -9.86
C ILE A 209 11.93 7.15 -8.41
N GLY A 210 11.19 6.31 -7.68
CA GLY A 210 10.88 6.54 -6.26
C GLY A 210 12.08 6.24 -5.35
N GLY A 211 12.97 5.33 -5.77
CA GLY A 211 14.18 5.02 -5.04
C GLY A 211 14.55 3.55 -5.01
N LEU A 212 15.50 3.23 -4.14
CA LEU A 212 15.99 1.87 -3.88
C LEU A 212 15.63 1.45 -2.46
N GLU A 213 15.39 0.16 -2.27
CA GLU A 213 15.17 -0.46 -0.98
C GLU A 213 16.09 -1.68 -0.81
N PHE A 214 16.69 -1.79 0.36
CA PHE A 214 17.53 -2.91 0.77
C PHE A 214 16.87 -3.56 1.98
N ASN A 215 16.54 -4.84 1.87
CA ASN A 215 15.89 -5.61 2.92
C ASN A 215 16.77 -6.79 3.28
N HIS A 216 17.18 -6.92 4.51
CA HIS A 216 17.87 -8.09 5.02
C HIS A 216 16.94 -8.85 5.94
N TYR A 217 16.77 -10.16 5.71
CA TYR A 217 15.97 -11.04 6.55
C TYR A 217 16.82 -12.12 7.19
N TYR A 218 16.55 -12.35 8.48
CA TYR A 218 17.13 -13.42 9.27
C TYR A 218 16.06 -14.45 9.64
N TYR A 219 16.34 -15.72 9.37
CA TYR A 219 15.48 -16.88 9.63
C TYR A 219 16.10 -17.76 10.71
N PRO A 220 15.72 -17.60 11.99
CA PRO A 220 16.27 -18.39 13.07
C PRO A 220 15.84 -19.85 12.95
N LYS A 221 16.75 -20.76 13.28
CA LYS A 221 16.43 -22.17 13.44
C LYS A 221 15.91 -22.40 14.85
N LEU A 222 14.64 -22.66 14.99
CA LEU A 222 13.95 -22.87 16.26
C LEU A 222 13.36 -24.27 16.32
N SER A 223 13.21 -24.83 17.52
CA SER A 223 12.46 -26.09 17.71
C SER A 223 11.02 -25.99 17.21
N LEU A 224 10.41 -24.81 17.25
CA LEU A 224 9.07 -24.54 16.72
C LEU A 224 8.93 -24.90 15.23
N ASN A 225 10.01 -24.77 14.46
CA ASN A 225 9.98 -25.08 13.03
C ASN A 225 9.70 -26.57 12.77
N THR A 226 10.25 -27.45 13.61
CA THR A 226 10.12 -28.89 13.47
C THR A 226 8.97 -29.48 14.27
N THR A 227 8.67 -28.94 15.45
CA THR A 227 7.63 -29.47 16.33
C THR A 227 6.25 -28.94 16.00
N GLN A 228 6.13 -27.71 15.52
CA GLN A 228 4.85 -27.03 15.31
C GLN A 228 4.65 -26.47 13.89
N ASN A 229 5.64 -26.59 13.01
CA ASN A 229 5.65 -25.96 11.68
C ASN A 229 5.39 -24.45 11.75
N ILE A 230 5.95 -23.78 12.75
CA ILE A 230 5.91 -22.33 12.91
C ILE A 230 7.30 -21.80 12.54
N TYR A 231 7.32 -20.86 11.61
CA TYR A 231 8.54 -20.24 11.11
C TYR A 231 8.52 -18.76 11.42
N LEU A 232 9.64 -18.25 11.92
CA LEU A 232 9.81 -16.83 12.21
C LEU A 232 10.87 -16.26 11.29
N ASN A 233 10.72 -14.99 10.93
CA ASN A 233 11.82 -14.21 10.38
C ASN A 233 11.77 -12.78 10.88
N PHE A 234 12.93 -12.15 10.90
CA PHE A 234 13.15 -10.77 11.32
C PHE A 234 13.83 -10.02 10.18
N GLY A 235 13.30 -8.84 9.87
CA GLY A 235 13.82 -8.00 8.80
C GLY A 235 14.40 -6.70 9.30
N THR A 236 15.43 -6.23 8.58
CA THR A 236 15.90 -4.84 8.63
C THR A 236 15.77 -4.23 7.25
N HIS A 237 15.48 -2.94 7.20
CA HIS A 237 15.17 -2.21 5.99
C HIS A 237 15.94 -0.90 5.92
N LEU A 238 16.48 -0.62 4.74
CA LEU A 238 17.06 0.67 4.36
C LEU A 238 16.43 1.13 3.06
N GLY A 239 15.77 2.27 3.07
CA GLY A 239 15.17 2.89 1.90
C GLY A 239 15.92 4.16 1.49
N LEU A 240 16.28 4.26 0.21
CA LEU A 240 16.80 5.48 -0.41
C LEU A 240 15.69 6.09 -1.26
N ASN A 241 15.15 7.22 -0.86
CA ASN A 241 14.17 7.98 -1.61
C ASN A 241 14.89 8.97 -2.52
N THR A 242 14.53 9.01 -3.82
CA THR A 242 15.25 9.77 -4.84
C THR A 242 14.37 10.71 -5.66
N SER A 243 13.10 10.87 -5.26
CA SER A 243 12.20 11.77 -5.97
C SER A 243 12.58 13.23 -5.72
N LYS A 244 12.19 14.11 -6.65
CA LYS A 244 12.40 15.56 -6.47
C LYS A 244 11.64 16.14 -5.26
N TYR A 245 10.62 15.42 -4.75
CA TYR A 245 9.78 15.86 -3.64
C TYR A 245 10.15 15.23 -2.30
N ASN A 246 10.93 14.17 -2.31
CA ASN A 246 11.50 13.56 -1.11
C ASN A 246 12.82 12.88 -1.48
N SER A 247 13.93 13.43 -1.03
CA SER A 247 15.26 12.85 -1.17
C SER A 247 15.82 12.56 0.22
N SER A 248 15.74 11.32 0.66
CA SER A 248 15.97 10.97 2.06
C SER A 248 16.36 9.50 2.25
N ILE A 249 16.72 9.16 3.47
CA ILE A 249 16.94 7.78 3.92
C ILE A 249 15.87 7.41 4.94
N ASP A 250 15.25 6.25 4.73
CA ASP A 250 14.35 5.60 5.68
C ASP A 250 15.01 4.35 6.25
N VAL A 251 14.69 3.98 7.49
CA VAL A 251 15.09 2.69 8.08
C VAL A 251 13.91 2.01 8.74
N GLY A 252 13.92 0.69 8.78
CA GLY A 252 12.83 -0.07 9.35
C GLY A 252 13.25 -1.43 9.87
N ILE A 253 12.35 -2.02 10.65
CA ILE A 253 12.46 -3.37 11.17
C ILE A 253 11.13 -4.10 10.98
N SER A 254 11.19 -5.42 10.86
CA SER A 254 10.00 -6.27 10.78
C SER A 254 10.17 -7.56 11.58
N ALA A 255 9.05 -8.11 12.01
CA ALA A 255 8.96 -9.44 12.59
C ALA A 255 7.77 -10.16 11.96
N ASN A 256 7.99 -11.37 11.47
CA ASN A 256 6.98 -12.15 10.77
C ASN A 256 6.94 -13.57 11.32
N ALA A 257 5.74 -14.11 11.39
CA ALA A 257 5.48 -15.48 11.81
C ALA A 257 4.52 -16.14 10.82
N ILE A 258 4.83 -17.37 10.46
CA ILE A 258 3.97 -18.16 9.58
C ILE A 258 3.83 -19.57 10.12
N LYS A 259 2.61 -20.08 10.20
CA LYS A 259 2.27 -21.45 10.55
C LYS A 259 1.81 -22.21 9.33
N LYS A 260 2.47 -23.33 9.06
CA LYS A 260 2.13 -24.24 7.97
C LYS A 260 1.30 -25.41 8.52
N LEU A 261 0.16 -25.68 7.89
CA LEU A 261 -0.71 -26.80 8.18
C LEU A 261 -0.86 -27.64 6.90
N THR A 262 -0.39 -28.87 6.92
CA THR A 262 -0.57 -29.81 5.81
C THR A 262 -1.94 -30.46 5.94
N LEU A 263 -2.74 -30.36 4.91
CA LEU A 263 -4.09 -30.92 4.84
C LEU A 263 -4.13 -32.17 3.95
N LYS A 264 -5.21 -32.92 4.03
CA LYS A 264 -5.44 -34.07 3.13
C LYS A 264 -5.55 -33.62 1.67
N ASN A 265 -5.39 -34.56 0.74
CA ASN A 265 -5.59 -34.35 -0.71
C ASN A 265 -4.67 -33.30 -1.33
N ASN A 266 -3.41 -33.25 -0.92
CA ASN A 266 -2.41 -32.30 -1.43
C ASN A 266 -2.80 -30.83 -1.22
N HIS A 267 -3.46 -30.52 -0.12
CA HIS A 267 -3.72 -29.15 0.28
C HIS A 267 -2.79 -28.73 1.43
N GLU A 268 -2.54 -27.44 1.50
CA GLU A 268 -1.78 -26.77 2.55
C GLU A 268 -2.55 -25.51 2.97
N LEU A 269 -2.60 -25.24 4.27
CA LEU A 269 -3.13 -24.00 4.82
C LEU A 269 -2.00 -23.27 5.53
N ASN A 270 -1.80 -22.01 5.18
CA ASN A 270 -0.86 -21.10 5.84
C ASN A 270 -1.60 -20.01 6.58
N LEU A 271 -1.16 -19.76 7.80
CA LEU A 271 -1.61 -18.65 8.63
C LEU A 271 -0.41 -17.80 8.94
N ALA A 272 -0.45 -16.53 8.59
CA ALA A 272 0.68 -15.62 8.77
C ALA A 272 0.27 -14.34 9.48
N VAL A 273 1.20 -13.80 10.26
CA VAL A 273 1.09 -12.48 10.89
C VAL A 273 2.44 -11.78 10.79
N GLY A 274 2.42 -10.47 10.57
CA GLY A 274 3.61 -9.64 10.47
C GLY A 274 3.40 -8.28 11.11
N ALA A 275 4.49 -7.74 11.65
CA ALA A 275 4.54 -6.40 12.19
C ALA A 275 5.75 -5.66 11.63
N ASN A 276 5.54 -4.42 11.23
CA ASN A 276 6.57 -3.55 10.67
C ASN A 276 6.61 -2.22 11.41
N LEU A 277 7.81 -1.67 11.54
CA LEU A 277 8.05 -0.32 12.02
C LEU A 277 9.05 0.36 11.10
N LEU A 278 8.65 1.46 10.49
CA LEU A 278 9.46 2.27 9.60
C LEU A 278 9.66 3.65 10.20
N ARG A 279 10.91 4.11 10.29
CA ARG A 279 11.28 5.51 10.57
C ARG A 279 11.64 6.16 9.25
N LYS A 280 10.80 7.10 8.81
CA LYS A 280 11.01 7.85 7.57
C LYS A 280 11.95 9.03 7.80
N ASN A 281 12.65 9.41 6.75
CA ASN A 281 13.41 10.64 6.63
C ASN A 281 14.41 10.83 7.79
N ILE A 282 15.18 9.79 8.14
CA ILE A 282 16.24 9.90 9.15
C ILE A 282 17.31 10.89 8.70
N ILE A 283 17.63 10.87 7.40
CA ILE A 283 18.51 11.81 6.75
C ILE A 283 17.75 12.41 5.57
N ASN A 284 17.64 13.72 5.52
CA ASN A 284 17.15 14.45 4.37
C ASN A 284 18.32 15.05 3.61
N PHE A 285 18.44 14.73 2.33
CA PHE A 285 19.46 15.31 1.46
C PHE A 285 19.01 16.64 0.87
N LYS A 286 17.71 16.78 0.68
CA LYS A 286 17.08 17.97 0.15
C LYS A 286 15.67 18.08 0.69
N GLU A 287 15.38 19.15 1.38
CA GLU A 287 14.05 19.47 1.85
C GLU A 287 13.40 20.41 0.83
N VAL A 288 12.36 19.95 0.16
CA VAL A 288 11.68 20.72 -0.89
C VAL A 288 10.22 20.94 -0.54
N ILE A 289 9.56 19.92 0.02
CA ILE A 289 8.13 19.93 0.32
C ILE A 289 7.89 19.30 1.69
N ASP A 290 7.18 20.00 2.56
CA ASP A 290 6.66 19.40 3.80
C ASP A 290 5.39 18.60 3.47
N LEU A 291 5.51 17.27 3.39
CA LEU A 291 4.40 16.37 3.13
C LEU A 291 3.51 16.11 4.37
N GLY A 292 3.76 16.78 5.49
CA GLY A 292 3.00 16.60 6.73
C GLY A 292 3.13 15.20 7.36
N ASN A 293 4.10 14.42 6.92
CA ASN A 293 4.23 13.01 7.24
C ASN A 293 4.55 12.75 8.71
N ASN A 294 3.89 11.73 9.29
CA ASN A 294 4.37 11.13 10.51
C ASN A 294 5.75 10.48 10.26
N PRO A 295 6.75 10.77 11.09
CA PRO A 295 8.07 10.18 10.93
C PRO A 295 8.10 8.66 11.18
N TYR A 296 7.14 8.13 11.90
CA TYR A 296 7.02 6.70 12.18
C TYR A 296 5.77 6.13 11.52
N LEU A 297 5.94 5.01 10.82
CA LEU A 297 4.84 4.19 10.33
C LEU A 297 4.97 2.80 10.95
N ALA A 298 3.92 2.37 11.65
CA ALA A 298 3.77 1.00 12.12
C ALA A 298 2.67 0.31 11.31
N SER A 299 2.85 -0.94 10.97
CA SER A 299 1.80 -1.75 10.35
C SER A 299 1.72 -3.14 10.95
N LEU A 300 0.51 -3.69 10.92
CA LEU A 300 0.23 -5.08 11.23
C LEU A 300 -0.45 -5.71 10.03
N GLU A 301 -0.11 -6.94 9.76
CA GLU A 301 -0.65 -7.68 8.63
C GLU A 301 -0.96 -9.11 9.04
N GLY A 302 -2.06 -9.65 8.55
CA GLY A 302 -2.46 -11.03 8.76
C GLY A 302 -2.94 -11.64 7.45
N GLU A 303 -2.55 -12.88 7.18
CA GLU A 303 -2.92 -13.58 5.96
C GLU A 303 -3.30 -15.02 6.22
N ILE A 304 -4.34 -15.47 5.53
CA ILE A 304 -4.77 -16.86 5.46
C ILE A 304 -4.71 -17.29 4.00
N GLU A 305 -3.95 -18.32 3.71
CA GLU A 305 -3.79 -18.83 2.35
C GLU A 305 -4.02 -20.34 2.30
N ILE A 306 -4.87 -20.78 1.37
CA ILE A 306 -5.05 -22.18 1.03
C ILE A 306 -4.36 -22.50 -0.29
N THR A 307 -3.56 -23.55 -0.29
CA THR A 307 -2.80 -24.01 -1.46
C THR A 307 -3.24 -25.41 -1.86
N LYS A 308 -3.39 -25.63 -3.16
CA LYS A 308 -3.64 -26.97 -3.75
C LYS A 308 -2.49 -27.32 -4.68
N TYR A 309 -1.78 -28.40 -4.35
CA TYR A 309 -0.69 -28.92 -5.17
C TYR A 309 -1.22 -29.86 -6.26
N THR A 310 -0.59 -29.81 -7.44
CA THR A 310 -0.87 -30.71 -8.56
C THR A 310 0.19 -31.81 -8.64
N LYS A 311 -0.12 -32.90 -9.37
CA LYS A 311 0.81 -34.02 -9.57
C LYS A 311 2.12 -33.64 -10.25
N LYS A 312 2.20 -32.50 -10.92
CA LYS A 312 3.42 -32.01 -11.62
C LYS A 312 4.27 -31.06 -10.76
N GLY A 313 4.00 -30.94 -9.45
CA GLY A 313 4.70 -30.02 -8.56
C GLY A 313 4.29 -28.55 -8.71
N ASN A 314 3.32 -28.23 -9.57
CA ASN A 314 2.73 -26.90 -9.62
C ASN A 314 1.71 -26.74 -8.49
N TYR A 315 1.36 -25.51 -8.17
CA TYR A 315 0.31 -25.23 -7.19
C TYR A 315 -0.54 -24.03 -7.57
N ASN A 316 -1.75 -24.00 -7.02
CA ASN A 316 -2.62 -22.84 -7.00
C ASN A 316 -2.83 -22.48 -5.54
N ALA A 317 -2.65 -21.23 -5.19
CA ALA A 317 -2.89 -20.70 -3.86
C ALA A 317 -3.89 -19.56 -3.92
N PHE A 318 -4.76 -19.49 -2.93
CA PHE A 318 -5.72 -18.42 -2.75
C PHE A 318 -5.58 -17.87 -1.33
N GLY A 319 -5.30 -16.58 -1.21
CA GLY A 319 -5.08 -15.89 0.04
C GLY A 319 -6.05 -14.74 0.26
N ILE A 320 -6.35 -14.49 1.53
CA ILE A 320 -7.01 -13.29 2.01
C ILE A 320 -6.09 -12.67 3.04
N ASN A 321 -5.74 -11.43 2.79
CA ASN A 321 -4.82 -10.65 3.62
C ASN A 321 -5.54 -9.42 4.16
N TYR A 322 -5.31 -9.11 5.43
CA TYR A 322 -5.74 -7.87 6.09
C TYR A 322 -4.52 -7.10 6.54
N HIS A 323 -4.45 -5.85 6.15
CA HIS A 323 -3.39 -4.92 6.51
C HIS A 323 -3.97 -3.72 7.24
N ILE A 324 -3.34 -3.31 8.33
CA ILE A 324 -3.63 -2.06 9.04
C ILE A 324 -2.33 -1.29 9.26
N GLN A 325 -2.37 0.00 9.00
CA GLN A 325 -1.23 0.90 9.14
C GLN A 325 -1.60 2.05 10.06
N SER A 326 -0.63 2.49 10.87
CA SER A 326 -0.76 3.73 11.64
C SER A 326 -0.97 4.92 10.69
N ARG A 327 -1.53 6.00 11.23
CA ARG A 327 -1.77 7.24 10.46
C ARG A 327 -0.54 7.71 9.71
N TYR A 328 -0.72 8.12 8.48
CA TYR A 328 0.38 8.58 7.64
C TYR A 328 0.82 10.00 8.00
N ASN A 329 -0.12 10.90 8.29
CA ASN A 329 0.14 12.28 8.65
C ASN A 329 0.36 12.47 10.15
N LYS A 330 1.06 13.54 10.54
CA LYS A 330 1.22 13.94 11.94
C LYS A 330 -0.14 14.27 12.55
N LYS A 331 -0.30 14.01 13.85
CA LYS A 331 -1.54 14.36 14.58
C LYS A 331 -1.86 15.87 14.49
N ALA A 332 -0.84 16.69 14.55
CA ALA A 332 -0.98 18.14 14.43
C ALA A 332 -1.60 18.59 13.08
N GLU A 333 -1.45 17.79 12.03
CA GLU A 333 -2.11 18.04 10.76
C GLU A 333 -3.63 17.95 10.89
N GLY A 334 -4.16 17.04 11.73
CA GLY A 334 -5.58 16.89 12.00
C GLY A 334 -6.25 18.15 12.51
N GLU A 335 -5.54 18.95 13.29
CA GLU A 335 -6.03 20.23 13.78
C GLU A 335 -6.06 21.31 12.70
N TYR A 336 -5.15 21.20 11.74
CA TYR A 336 -5.11 22.07 10.58
C TYR A 336 -6.31 21.93 9.65
N TYR A 337 -6.79 20.71 9.48
CA TYR A 337 -7.91 20.42 8.60
C TYR A 337 -9.24 20.53 9.32
N ARG A 338 -9.24 21.00 10.55
CA ARG A 338 -10.46 21.24 11.28
C ARG A 338 -11.14 22.47 10.69
N LEU A 339 -12.18 22.23 9.94
CA LEU A 339 -13.03 23.30 9.42
C LEU A 339 -13.69 24.07 10.55
N ILE A 340 -13.69 25.37 10.45
CA ILE A 340 -14.27 26.27 11.44
C ILE A 340 -15.47 26.98 10.84
N GLY A 341 -16.62 26.94 11.55
CA GLY A 341 -17.81 27.68 11.17
C GLY A 341 -18.52 27.13 9.94
N LYS A 342 -18.98 27.98 9.07
CA LYS A 342 -19.81 27.63 7.89
C LYS A 342 -19.16 26.65 6.90
N TRP A 343 -17.87 26.47 6.98
CA TRP A 343 -17.16 25.47 6.17
C TRP A 343 -17.53 24.05 6.55
N GLN A 344 -17.79 23.77 7.82
CA GLN A 344 -18.27 22.48 8.30
C GLN A 344 -19.62 22.13 7.68
N GLU A 345 -20.51 23.10 7.55
CA GLU A 345 -21.83 22.91 6.97
C GLU A 345 -21.75 22.61 5.47
N ILE A 346 -20.85 23.28 4.76
CA ILE A 346 -20.73 23.16 3.32
C ILE A 346 -20.07 21.85 2.90
N ASN A 347 -19.08 21.37 3.66
CA ASN A 347 -18.28 20.19 3.34
C ASN A 347 -18.65 18.94 4.16
N GLY A 348 -19.76 18.97 4.89
CA GLY A 348 -20.17 17.90 5.80
C GLY A 348 -20.21 16.50 5.19
N GLY A 349 -20.51 16.37 3.90
CA GLY A 349 -20.50 15.08 3.19
C GLY A 349 -19.12 14.62 2.70
N TRP A 350 -18.13 15.50 2.65
CA TRP A 350 -16.80 15.23 2.07
C TRP A 350 -15.67 15.23 3.10
N GLN A 351 -15.94 15.54 4.33
CA GLN A 351 -14.98 15.57 5.43
C GLN A 351 -14.33 14.22 5.68
N ASN A 352 -14.98 13.12 5.31
CA ASN A 352 -14.49 11.77 5.55
C ASN A 352 -13.12 11.54 4.90
N GLY A 353 -12.89 12.03 3.69
CA GLY A 353 -11.61 11.88 2.99
C GLY A 353 -10.44 12.54 3.72
N VAL A 354 -10.68 13.61 4.48
CA VAL A 354 -9.67 14.33 5.24
C VAL A 354 -9.37 13.65 6.56
N TYR A 355 -10.39 13.21 7.27
CA TYR A 355 -10.23 12.51 8.54
C TYR A 355 -9.43 11.23 8.38
N THR A 356 -9.56 10.54 7.26
CA THR A 356 -8.85 9.29 7.01
C THR A 356 -7.33 9.47 6.87
N LEU A 357 -6.84 10.64 6.51
CA LEU A 357 -5.39 10.91 6.47
C LEU A 357 -4.75 10.86 7.86
N TYR A 358 -5.53 11.02 8.93
CA TYR A 358 -5.06 11.01 10.33
C TYR A 358 -5.47 9.78 11.10
N GLU A 359 -6.33 8.96 10.53
CA GLU A 359 -6.75 7.70 11.14
C GLU A 359 -5.84 6.55 10.70
N PRO A 360 -5.79 5.46 11.46
CA PRO A 360 -5.20 4.23 10.97
C PRO A 360 -5.92 3.75 9.72
N LEU A 361 -5.16 3.43 8.68
CA LEU A 361 -5.69 2.97 7.40
C LEU A 361 -5.65 1.45 7.34
N SER A 362 -6.77 0.83 6.98
CA SER A 362 -6.88 -0.61 6.82
C SER A 362 -7.26 -0.99 5.40
N SER A 363 -6.92 -2.20 5.01
CA SER A 363 -7.28 -2.73 3.70
C SER A 363 -7.34 -4.24 3.67
N TRP A 364 -8.12 -4.76 2.75
CA TRP A 364 -8.24 -6.18 2.44
C TRP A 364 -7.65 -6.46 1.07
N ASN A 365 -6.91 -7.56 0.97
CA ASN A 365 -6.38 -8.04 -0.28
C ASN A 365 -6.90 -9.46 -0.55
N ILE A 366 -7.34 -9.70 -1.76
CA ILE A 366 -7.59 -11.02 -2.30
C ILE A 366 -6.42 -11.35 -3.23
N ILE A 367 -5.75 -12.47 -2.97
CA ILE A 367 -4.50 -12.84 -3.64
C ILE A 367 -4.68 -14.22 -4.26
N TYR A 368 -4.28 -14.36 -5.52
CA TYR A 368 -4.19 -15.64 -6.20
C TYR A 368 -2.78 -15.85 -6.71
N THR A 369 -2.16 -16.98 -6.37
CA THR A 369 -0.82 -17.33 -6.83
C THR A 369 -0.85 -18.66 -7.59
N TYR A 370 -0.32 -18.66 -8.80
CA TYR A 370 0.02 -19.85 -9.56
C TYR A 370 1.52 -20.07 -9.54
N GLY A 371 1.94 -21.20 -8.95
CA GLY A 371 3.36 -21.54 -8.79
C GLY A 371 3.75 -22.75 -9.65
N THR A 372 4.92 -22.62 -10.26
CA THR A 372 5.60 -23.70 -11.00
C THR A 372 7.09 -23.75 -10.57
N PRO A 373 7.85 -24.82 -10.93
CA PRO A 373 9.29 -24.84 -10.71
C PRO A 373 10.06 -23.70 -11.40
N LYS A 374 9.46 -23.07 -12.41
CA LYS A 374 10.15 -22.08 -13.25
C LYS A 374 9.74 -20.64 -12.94
N TYR A 375 8.53 -20.43 -12.44
CA TYR A 375 8.03 -19.08 -12.13
C TYR A 375 6.85 -19.14 -11.14
N LEU A 376 6.63 -18.02 -10.48
CA LEU A 376 5.43 -17.71 -9.71
C LEU A 376 4.73 -16.53 -10.36
N LEU A 377 3.42 -16.66 -10.58
CA LEU A 377 2.55 -15.59 -11.03
C LEU A 377 1.53 -15.30 -9.94
N THR A 378 1.55 -14.08 -9.41
CA THR A 378 0.61 -13.64 -8.37
C THR A 378 -0.25 -12.51 -8.91
N LEU A 379 -1.55 -12.62 -8.73
CA LEU A 379 -2.54 -11.60 -9.05
C LEU A 379 -3.18 -11.16 -7.74
N PHE A 380 -3.52 -9.88 -7.62
CA PHE A 380 -4.22 -9.40 -6.43
C PHE A 380 -5.17 -8.25 -6.73
N ILE A 381 -6.15 -8.12 -5.84
CA ILE A 381 -7.08 -7.02 -5.74
C ILE A 381 -7.05 -6.54 -4.30
N LYS A 382 -6.89 -5.24 -4.10
CA LYS A 382 -6.92 -4.60 -2.79
C LYS A 382 -8.06 -3.59 -2.74
N GLU A 383 -8.77 -3.61 -1.62
CA GLU A 383 -9.86 -2.69 -1.29
C GLU A 383 -9.78 -2.31 0.18
N ASP A 384 -10.08 -1.08 0.54
CA ASP A 384 -10.06 -0.66 1.93
C ASP A 384 -11.41 -0.80 2.65
N LEU A 385 -12.51 -0.91 1.92
CA LEU A 385 -13.88 -0.99 2.43
C LEU A 385 -14.27 0.23 3.31
N GLU A 386 -13.48 1.27 3.26
CA GLU A 386 -13.68 2.54 3.93
C GLU A 386 -13.57 3.65 2.89
N VAL A 387 -14.20 4.80 3.13
CA VAL A 387 -14.16 5.92 2.19
C VAL A 387 -12.90 6.74 2.44
N ASN A 388 -11.74 6.25 2.05
CA ASN A 388 -10.49 6.99 2.19
C ASN A 388 -9.79 7.34 0.86
N ASN A 389 -10.07 6.63 -0.23
CA ASN A 389 -9.67 6.93 -1.61
C ASN A 389 -8.18 7.25 -1.84
N ALA A 390 -7.27 6.69 -1.05
CA ALA A 390 -5.88 7.10 -1.06
C ALA A 390 -4.82 5.97 -1.19
N PRO A 391 -4.71 5.21 -2.24
CA PRO A 391 -5.68 4.84 -3.26
C PRO A 391 -6.68 3.81 -2.76
N ASP A 392 -7.93 4.00 -3.11
CA ASP A 392 -9.07 3.19 -2.75
C ASP A 392 -8.93 1.76 -3.32
N PHE A 393 -9.07 1.62 -4.59
CA PHE A 393 -9.02 0.35 -5.30
C PHE A 393 -7.68 0.12 -6.02
N GLN A 394 -7.07 -1.05 -5.80
CA GLN A 394 -5.82 -1.42 -6.43
C GLN A 394 -5.90 -2.82 -7.04
N THR A 395 -5.23 -2.98 -8.17
CA THR A 395 -4.98 -4.30 -8.77
C THR A 395 -3.51 -4.44 -9.12
N GLY A 396 -3.01 -5.66 -9.13
CA GLY A 396 -1.63 -5.86 -9.52
C GLY A 396 -1.30 -7.27 -9.94
N VAL A 397 -0.13 -7.38 -10.56
CA VAL A 397 0.47 -8.63 -11.00
C VAL A 397 1.93 -8.68 -10.59
N SER A 398 2.36 -9.83 -10.12
CA SER A 398 3.75 -10.12 -9.79
C SER A 398 4.21 -11.35 -10.55
N LEU A 399 5.35 -11.26 -11.22
CA LEU A 399 6.05 -12.39 -11.81
C LEU A 399 7.39 -12.56 -11.12
N LYS A 400 7.64 -13.73 -10.52
CA LYS A 400 8.91 -14.07 -9.89
C LYS A 400 9.52 -15.28 -10.58
N ILE A 401 10.80 -15.17 -10.93
CA ILE A 401 11.58 -16.22 -11.59
C ILE A 401 12.87 -16.50 -10.82
N PRO A 402 13.33 -17.77 -10.72
CA PRO A 402 14.68 -18.06 -10.28
C PRO A 402 15.68 -17.65 -11.35
N ILE A 403 16.75 -16.98 -10.94
CA ILE A 403 17.90 -16.72 -11.82
C ILE A 403 18.81 -17.94 -11.71
N SER A 404 18.92 -18.70 -12.79
CA SER A 404 19.89 -19.81 -12.86
C SER A 404 21.30 -19.26 -12.95
N LYS A 405 22.20 -19.74 -12.08
CA LYS A 405 23.62 -19.82 -12.44
C LYS A 405 23.86 -21.09 -13.22
#